data_e334463513c2d18afbb9c00bd6691693
#
_entry.id   e334463513c2d18afbb9c00bd6691693
#
_cell.length_a   1.000
_cell.length_b   1.000
_cell.length_c   1.000
_cell.angle_alpha   90.00
_cell.angle_beta   90.00
_cell.angle_gamma   90.00
#
_symmetry.space_group_name_H-M   'P 1'
#
loop_
_entity.id
_entity.type
_entity.pdbx_description
1 polymer ?
#
loop_
_entity_poly.entity_id
_entity_poly.type
_entity_poly.pdbx_seq_one_letter_code
_entity_poly.pdbx_strand_id
1 'polypeptide(L)'
;MYKRQVLDYTRQPFEAELRDYDLVLATLRGDEIEKYPDILRPGGRIISLVGPLDVGFARARRLNVIITAIVGLLSRRIKRFAKKRGVAYSFLFVRPDGQQLRQIVQSVEAGDIRPVIDSVFPFDEAAAALLHLQQGHAKGKVVVAVKPDLLSRA
;
A
#
# COMPACT_ATOMS: atom_id res chain seq x y z
N MET A 1 -16.60 18.04 -7.53
CA MET A 1 -15.65 18.29 -6.44
C MET A 1 -15.62 17.02 -5.57
N TYR A 2 -14.59 16.22 -5.71
CA TYR A 2 -14.48 14.99 -4.92
C TYR A 2 -14.04 15.37 -3.52
N LYS A 3 -14.94 15.19 -2.54
CA LYS A 3 -14.56 15.34 -1.12
C LYS A 3 -13.64 14.18 -0.77
N ARG A 4 -12.37 14.45 -0.56
CA ARG A 4 -11.46 13.48 0.05
C ARG A 4 -11.89 13.33 1.51
N GLN A 5 -12.48 12.21 1.82
CA GLN A 5 -12.80 11.85 3.20
C GLN A 5 -11.55 11.22 3.80
N VAL A 6 -11.10 11.76 4.92
CA VAL A 6 -10.01 11.18 5.72
C VAL A 6 -10.63 10.64 6.99
N LEU A 7 -10.40 9.36 7.25
CA LEU A 7 -10.83 8.69 8.47
C LEU A 7 -9.61 8.39 9.34
N ASP A 8 -9.70 8.77 10.60
CA ASP A 8 -8.70 8.41 11.59
C ASP A 8 -9.05 7.01 12.15
N TYR A 9 -8.35 6.00 11.64
CA TYR A 9 -8.55 4.60 12.03
C TYR A 9 -8.22 4.32 13.50
N THR A 10 -7.53 5.24 14.19
CA THR A 10 -7.25 5.11 15.63
C THR A 10 -8.45 5.47 16.50
N ARG A 11 -9.42 6.21 15.95
CA ARG A 11 -10.60 6.69 16.64
C ARG A 11 -11.86 5.91 16.31
N GLN A 12 -11.96 5.42 15.08
CA GLN A 12 -13.15 4.73 14.61
C GLN A 12 -12.83 3.66 13.56
N PRO A 13 -13.53 2.52 13.59
CA PRO A 13 -13.34 1.49 12.58
C PRO A 13 -13.91 1.96 11.25
N PHE A 14 -13.09 1.93 10.19
CA PHE A 14 -13.47 2.39 8.86
C PHE A 14 -14.66 1.60 8.28
N GLU A 15 -14.79 0.33 8.65
CA GLU A 15 -15.89 -0.53 8.24
C GLU A 15 -17.26 -0.12 8.81
N ALA A 16 -17.30 0.77 9.78
CA ALA A 16 -18.55 1.35 10.26
C ALA A 16 -19.02 2.53 9.42
N GLU A 17 -18.07 3.29 8.86
CA GLU A 17 -18.32 4.57 8.20
C GLU A 17 -18.38 4.47 6.66
N LEU A 18 -17.65 3.50 6.10
CA LEU A 18 -17.52 3.37 4.64
C LEU A 18 -18.47 2.31 4.09
N ARG A 19 -19.14 2.62 2.96
CA ARG A 19 -20.04 1.70 2.25
C ARG A 19 -19.99 1.95 0.74
N ASP A 20 -20.30 0.91 -0.02
CA ASP A 20 -20.57 0.97 -1.47
C ASP A 20 -19.42 1.47 -2.34
N TYR A 21 -18.18 1.23 -1.91
CA TYR A 21 -17.01 1.57 -2.72
C TYR A 21 -16.80 0.55 -3.85
N ASP A 22 -16.24 1.03 -4.95
CA ASP A 22 -15.88 0.21 -6.13
C ASP A 22 -14.56 -0.52 -5.93
N LEU A 23 -13.61 0.14 -5.27
CA LEU A 23 -12.22 -0.27 -5.20
C LEU A 23 -11.62 0.04 -3.84
N VAL A 24 -10.88 -0.92 -3.31
CA VAL A 24 -9.97 -0.73 -2.17
C VAL A 24 -8.54 -1.00 -2.64
N LEU A 25 -7.65 -0.02 -2.45
CA LEU A 25 -6.21 -0.22 -2.54
C LEU A 25 -5.68 -0.50 -1.12
N ALA A 26 -5.39 -1.78 -0.85
CA ALA A 26 -4.99 -2.23 0.47
C ALA A 26 -3.47 -2.13 0.66
N THR A 27 -3.05 -1.21 1.52
CA THR A 27 -1.64 -0.95 1.88
C THR A 27 -1.30 -1.36 3.31
N LEU A 28 -2.31 -1.67 4.13
CA LEU A 28 -2.14 -2.10 5.52
C LEU A 28 -2.01 -3.62 5.62
N ARG A 29 -1.16 -4.08 6.53
CA ARG A 29 -0.98 -5.50 6.87
C ARG A 29 -1.93 -5.90 8.00
N GLY A 30 -2.11 -7.22 8.18
CA GLY A 30 -2.86 -7.79 9.28
C GLY A 30 -4.31 -8.11 8.92
N ASP A 31 -5.14 -8.18 9.96
CA ASP A 31 -6.53 -8.64 9.85
C ASP A 31 -7.46 -7.63 9.15
N GLU A 32 -6.99 -6.41 8.95
CA GLU A 32 -7.74 -5.35 8.27
C GLU A 32 -8.20 -5.77 6.86
N ILE A 33 -7.42 -6.63 6.20
CA ILE A 33 -7.74 -7.10 4.84
C ILE A 33 -9.06 -7.86 4.77
N GLU A 34 -9.49 -8.49 5.87
CA GLU A 34 -10.74 -9.25 5.97
C GLU A 34 -11.97 -8.35 6.10
N LYS A 35 -11.78 -7.10 6.50
CA LYS A 35 -12.84 -6.09 6.65
C LYS A 35 -13.14 -5.35 5.34
N TYR A 36 -12.22 -5.32 4.39
CA TYR A 36 -12.40 -4.60 3.13
C TYR A 36 -13.60 -5.06 2.28
N PRO A 37 -13.98 -6.36 2.25
CA PRO A 37 -15.17 -6.76 1.54
C PRO A 37 -16.47 -6.14 2.08
N ASP A 38 -16.49 -5.71 3.35
CA ASP A 38 -17.67 -5.14 3.99
C ASP A 38 -17.99 -3.70 3.55
N ILE A 39 -16.97 -3.00 3.06
CA ILE A 39 -17.11 -1.62 2.57
C ILE A 39 -17.30 -1.55 1.05
N LEU A 40 -17.19 -2.68 0.35
CA LEU A 40 -17.31 -2.75 -1.11
C LEU A 40 -18.72 -3.17 -1.52
N ARG A 41 -19.20 -2.58 -2.62
CA ARG A 41 -20.40 -3.03 -3.28
C ARG A 41 -20.17 -4.39 -3.99
N PRO A 42 -21.22 -5.18 -4.24
CA PRO A 42 -21.11 -6.35 -5.11
C PRO A 42 -20.50 -5.98 -6.47
N GLY A 43 -19.55 -6.78 -6.95
CA GLY A 43 -18.73 -6.47 -8.14
C GLY A 43 -17.50 -5.59 -7.86
N GLY A 44 -17.34 -5.08 -6.65
CA GLY A 44 -16.17 -4.32 -6.24
C GLY A 44 -14.88 -5.14 -6.22
N ARG A 45 -13.74 -4.46 -6.03
CA ARG A 45 -12.42 -5.10 -6.10
C ARG A 45 -11.48 -4.64 -4.99
N ILE A 46 -10.73 -5.59 -4.43
CA ILE A 46 -9.60 -5.35 -3.54
C ILE A 46 -8.30 -5.56 -4.33
N ILE A 47 -7.46 -4.54 -4.39
CA ILE A 47 -6.08 -4.63 -4.89
C ILE A 47 -5.16 -4.49 -3.70
N SER A 48 -4.43 -5.56 -3.35
CA SER A 48 -3.53 -5.57 -2.20
C SER A 48 -2.07 -5.48 -2.62
N LEU A 49 -1.31 -4.60 -1.96
CA LEU A 49 0.14 -4.46 -2.09
C LEU A 49 0.91 -5.27 -1.03
N VAL A 50 0.23 -5.68 0.04
CA VAL A 50 0.85 -6.26 1.25
C VAL A 50 0.19 -7.53 1.75
N GLY A 51 -0.94 -7.93 1.17
CA GLY A 51 -1.71 -9.11 1.56
C GLY A 51 -1.15 -10.42 0.99
N PRO A 52 -1.89 -11.51 1.15
CA PRO A 52 -1.49 -12.79 0.60
C PRO A 52 -1.31 -12.75 -0.91
N LEU A 53 -0.20 -13.33 -1.39
CA LEU A 53 0.02 -13.55 -2.82
C LEU A 53 -1.11 -14.40 -3.39
N ASP A 54 -1.50 -14.12 -4.64
CA ASP A 54 -2.53 -14.89 -5.28
C ASP A 54 -2.00 -15.78 -6.43
N VAL A 55 -2.84 -16.69 -6.91
CA VAL A 55 -2.47 -17.59 -8.01
C VAL A 55 -2.17 -16.81 -9.30
N GLY A 56 -2.79 -15.66 -9.50
CA GLY A 56 -2.49 -14.76 -10.63
C GLY A 56 -1.06 -14.29 -10.62
N PHE A 57 -0.56 -13.87 -9.44
CA PHE A 57 0.84 -13.53 -9.23
C PHE A 57 1.77 -14.70 -9.54
N ALA A 58 1.47 -15.89 -8.99
CA ALA A 58 2.32 -17.06 -9.18
C ALA A 58 2.43 -17.45 -10.67
N ARG A 59 1.32 -17.41 -11.41
CA ARG A 59 1.27 -17.70 -12.86
C ARG A 59 2.03 -16.64 -13.67
N ALA A 60 1.85 -15.35 -13.37
CA ALA A 60 2.55 -14.27 -14.05
C ALA A 60 4.08 -14.35 -13.87
N ARG A 61 4.54 -14.95 -12.77
CA ARG A 61 5.97 -15.19 -12.48
C ARG A 61 6.45 -16.56 -12.93
N ARG A 62 5.60 -17.38 -13.56
CA ARG A 62 5.92 -18.75 -14.00
C ARG A 62 6.49 -19.61 -12.86
N LEU A 63 5.96 -19.43 -11.65
CA LEU A 63 6.37 -20.24 -10.52
C LEU A 63 5.95 -21.70 -10.74
N ASN A 64 6.68 -22.63 -10.13
CA ASN A 64 6.36 -24.04 -10.28
C ASN A 64 4.98 -24.38 -9.66
N VAL A 65 4.44 -25.56 -10.02
CA VAL A 65 3.08 -25.98 -9.63
C VAL A 65 2.93 -26.07 -8.12
N ILE A 66 3.98 -26.52 -7.41
CA ILE A 66 3.94 -26.69 -5.94
C ILE A 66 3.81 -25.33 -5.27
N ILE A 67 4.65 -24.37 -5.64
CA ILE A 67 4.60 -23.00 -5.10
C ILE A 67 3.24 -22.36 -5.44
N THR A 68 2.75 -22.54 -6.66
CA THR A 68 1.44 -22.03 -7.08
C THR A 68 0.30 -22.61 -6.22
N ALA A 69 0.37 -23.89 -5.88
CA ALA A 69 -0.61 -24.54 -5.00
C ALA A 69 -0.54 -23.97 -3.57
N ILE A 70 0.67 -23.78 -3.02
CA ILE A 70 0.88 -23.17 -1.68
C ILE A 70 0.32 -21.75 -1.66
N VAL A 71 0.64 -20.92 -2.65
CA VAL A 71 0.11 -19.55 -2.79
C VAL A 71 -1.41 -19.57 -2.89
N GLY A 72 -1.97 -20.52 -3.63
CA GLY A 72 -3.42 -20.74 -3.72
C GLY A 72 -4.06 -21.06 -2.38
N LEU A 73 -3.40 -21.88 -1.57
CA LEU A 73 -3.87 -22.26 -0.23
C LEU A 73 -3.83 -21.05 0.73
N LEU A 74 -2.72 -20.31 0.75
CA LEU A 74 -2.55 -19.12 1.60
C LEU A 74 -3.58 -18.02 1.26
N SER A 75 -3.88 -17.83 -0.02
CA SER A 75 -4.88 -16.83 -0.44
C SER A 75 -6.34 -17.31 -0.34
N ARG A 76 -6.56 -18.57 0.05
CA ARG A 76 -7.90 -19.18 0.03
C ARG A 76 -8.87 -18.52 1.01
N ARG A 77 -8.37 -18.08 2.18
CA ARG A 77 -9.19 -17.43 3.21
C ARG A 77 -9.75 -16.12 2.68
N ILE A 78 -8.88 -15.20 2.24
CA ILE A 78 -9.32 -13.89 1.74
C ILE A 78 -10.20 -14.02 0.48
N LYS A 79 -9.89 -14.95 -0.43
CA LYS A 79 -10.70 -15.19 -1.61
C LYS A 79 -12.10 -15.72 -1.29
N ARG A 80 -12.23 -16.55 -0.25
CA ARG A 80 -13.55 -17.00 0.23
C ARG A 80 -14.36 -15.84 0.82
N PHE A 81 -13.73 -14.99 1.63
CA PHE A 81 -14.38 -13.80 2.19
C PHE A 81 -14.85 -12.86 1.08
N ALA A 82 -13.98 -12.53 0.13
CA ALA A 82 -14.30 -11.70 -1.00
C ALA A 82 -15.46 -12.30 -1.83
N LYS A 83 -15.37 -13.60 -2.17
CA LYS A 83 -16.40 -14.29 -2.96
C LYS A 83 -17.76 -14.29 -2.28
N LYS A 84 -17.85 -14.47 -0.96
CA LYS A 84 -19.12 -14.43 -0.22
C LYS A 84 -19.86 -13.10 -0.37
N ARG A 85 -19.14 -12.02 -0.61
CA ARG A 85 -19.69 -10.66 -0.82
C ARG A 85 -19.71 -10.22 -2.27
N GLY A 86 -19.44 -11.13 -3.21
CA GLY A 86 -19.40 -10.80 -4.62
C GLY A 86 -18.26 -9.87 -5.03
N VAL A 87 -17.14 -9.86 -4.26
CA VAL A 87 -16.00 -8.98 -4.45
C VAL A 87 -14.81 -9.75 -5.00
N ALA A 88 -14.02 -9.12 -5.88
CA ALA A 88 -12.79 -9.70 -6.41
C ALA A 88 -11.58 -9.32 -5.54
N TYR A 89 -10.62 -10.23 -5.36
CA TYR A 89 -9.33 -10.01 -4.72
C TYR A 89 -8.20 -10.26 -5.68
N SER A 90 -7.22 -9.34 -5.74
CA SER A 90 -5.98 -9.48 -6.50
C SER A 90 -4.79 -8.92 -5.71
N PHE A 91 -3.64 -9.58 -5.85
CA PHE A 91 -2.38 -9.08 -5.34
C PHE A 91 -1.62 -8.37 -6.45
N LEU A 92 -1.21 -7.13 -6.20
CA LEU A 92 -0.41 -6.32 -7.11
C LEU A 92 1.02 -6.27 -6.63
N PHE A 93 1.91 -6.87 -7.40
CA PHE A 93 3.35 -6.76 -7.16
C PHE A 93 3.94 -5.60 -7.94
N VAL A 94 4.60 -4.70 -7.23
CA VAL A 94 5.29 -3.55 -7.85
C VAL A 94 6.46 -4.06 -8.68
N ARG A 95 6.52 -3.67 -9.95
CA ARG A 95 7.65 -3.95 -10.84
C ARG A 95 8.52 -2.70 -10.92
N PRO A 96 9.84 -2.83 -10.78
CA PRO A 96 10.74 -1.71 -11.03
C PRO A 96 10.59 -1.26 -12.49
N ASP A 97 10.30 0.02 -12.70
CA ASP A 97 10.15 0.62 -14.04
C ASP A 97 10.73 2.02 -14.02
N GLY A 98 11.92 2.14 -14.65
CA GLY A 98 12.64 3.41 -14.70
C GLY A 98 11.94 4.48 -15.55
N GLN A 99 11.08 4.10 -16.49
CA GLN A 99 10.32 5.06 -17.30
C GLN A 99 9.18 5.66 -16.46
N GLN A 100 8.44 4.84 -15.74
CA GLN A 100 7.41 5.33 -14.80
C GLN A 100 8.03 6.21 -13.72
N LEU A 101 9.20 5.82 -13.19
CA LEU A 101 9.89 6.63 -12.19
C LEU A 101 10.27 8.02 -12.73
N ARG A 102 10.77 8.09 -13.98
CA ARG A 102 11.06 9.39 -14.63
C ARG A 102 9.81 10.27 -14.75
N GLN A 103 8.66 9.69 -15.11
CA GLN A 103 7.40 10.43 -15.20
C GLN A 103 6.97 10.98 -13.84
N ILE A 104 7.12 10.18 -12.76
CA ILE A 104 6.84 10.64 -11.40
C ILE A 104 7.76 11.80 -11.01
N VAL A 105 9.07 11.69 -11.32
CA VAL A 105 10.04 12.77 -11.05
C VAL A 105 9.65 14.05 -11.80
N GLN A 106 9.28 13.95 -13.07
CA GLN A 106 8.80 15.11 -13.84
C GLN A 106 7.57 15.79 -13.19
N SER A 107 6.61 15.00 -12.69
CA SER A 107 5.44 15.53 -11.99
C SER A 107 5.81 16.20 -10.66
N VAL A 108 6.84 15.70 -9.97
CA VAL A 108 7.38 16.34 -8.76
C VAL A 108 8.05 17.67 -9.10
N GLU A 109 8.89 17.70 -10.14
CA GLU A 109 9.60 18.91 -10.62
C GLU A 109 8.63 19.98 -11.15
N ALA A 110 7.54 19.57 -11.80
CA ALA A 110 6.46 20.46 -12.23
C ALA A 110 5.59 20.99 -11.07
N GLY A 111 5.73 20.43 -9.86
CA GLY A 111 4.93 20.79 -8.70
C GLY A 111 3.54 20.16 -8.64
N ASP A 112 3.21 19.27 -9.58
CA ASP A 112 1.95 18.51 -9.60
C ASP A 112 1.85 17.53 -8.42
N ILE A 113 2.99 16.96 -8.02
CA ILE A 113 3.15 16.11 -6.86
C ILE A 113 4.08 16.80 -5.87
N ARG A 114 3.60 17.00 -4.65
CA ARG A 114 4.40 17.56 -3.54
C ARG A 114 4.60 16.51 -2.47
N PRO A 115 5.80 15.91 -2.36
CA PRO A 115 6.11 14.98 -1.29
C PRO A 115 6.05 15.70 0.07
N VAL A 116 5.36 15.09 1.02
CA VAL A 116 5.37 15.57 2.41
C VAL A 116 6.59 14.96 3.10
N ILE A 117 7.49 15.79 3.59
CA ILE A 117 8.65 15.37 4.38
C ILE A 117 8.27 15.49 5.85
N ASP A 118 8.46 14.42 6.61
CA ASP A 118 8.27 14.38 8.05
C ASP A 118 9.54 14.82 8.77
N SER A 119 10.65 14.19 8.43
CA SER A 119 11.95 14.43 9.07
C SER A 119 13.11 14.11 8.12
N VAL A 120 14.22 14.82 8.33
CA VAL A 120 15.47 14.61 7.59
C VAL A 120 16.58 14.32 8.58
N PHE A 121 17.28 13.22 8.38
CA PHE A 121 18.40 12.79 9.21
C PHE A 121 19.69 12.87 8.39
N PRO A 122 20.82 13.23 8.99
CA PRO A 122 22.13 13.05 8.37
C PRO A 122 22.46 11.56 8.20
N PHE A 123 23.40 11.25 7.32
CA PHE A 123 23.72 9.85 6.98
C PHE A 123 24.21 9.02 8.17
N ASP A 124 25.00 9.62 9.07
CA ASP A 124 25.50 9.01 10.30
C ASP A 124 24.39 8.69 11.31
N GLU A 125 23.23 9.33 11.20
CA GLU A 125 22.04 9.06 12.00
C GLU A 125 21.01 8.14 11.30
N ALA A 126 21.38 7.43 10.25
CA ALA A 126 20.47 6.55 9.50
C ALA A 126 19.77 5.50 10.38
N ALA A 127 20.45 5.01 11.43
CA ALA A 127 19.85 4.09 12.39
C ALA A 127 18.71 4.74 13.20
N ALA A 128 18.86 6.01 13.60
CA ALA A 128 17.81 6.78 14.27
C ALA A 128 16.62 7.03 13.33
N ALA A 129 16.87 7.32 12.04
CA ALA A 129 15.83 7.46 11.02
C ALA A 129 15.01 6.18 10.88
N LEU A 130 15.65 5.02 10.87
CA LEU A 130 14.95 3.72 10.80
C LEU A 130 14.11 3.46 12.06
N LEU A 131 14.65 3.79 13.23
CA LEU A 131 13.93 3.65 14.49
C LEU A 131 12.68 4.55 14.51
N HIS A 132 12.83 5.81 14.08
CA HIS A 132 11.70 6.74 13.94
C HIS A 132 10.62 6.20 13.02
N LEU A 133 11.00 5.61 11.88
CA LEU A 133 10.06 5.00 10.95
C LEU A 133 9.36 3.77 11.56
N GLN A 134 10.08 2.93 12.35
CA GLN A 134 9.51 1.75 13.00
C GLN A 134 8.45 2.10 14.05
N GLN A 135 8.54 3.27 14.69
CA GLN A 135 7.54 3.74 15.64
C GLN A 135 6.18 4.02 14.98
N GLY A 136 6.13 4.11 13.65
CA GLY A 136 4.88 4.20 12.90
C GLY A 136 4.15 5.54 12.97
N HIS A 137 4.78 6.59 13.53
CA HIS A 137 4.17 7.89 13.72
C HIS A 137 4.54 8.94 12.67
N ALA A 138 5.39 8.56 11.71
CA ALA A 138 5.82 9.46 10.63
C ALA A 138 4.63 9.89 9.77
N LYS A 139 4.42 11.21 9.64
CA LYS A 139 3.32 11.82 8.86
C LYS A 139 3.70 12.12 7.41
N GLY A 140 4.88 11.69 7.00
CA GLY A 140 5.42 11.91 5.67
C GLY A 140 6.60 11.00 5.38
N LYS A 141 7.51 11.47 4.52
CA LYS A 141 8.74 10.74 4.18
C LYS A 141 9.81 11.04 5.22
N VAL A 142 10.42 9.98 5.74
CA VAL A 142 11.66 10.07 6.50
C VAL A 142 12.81 9.99 5.51
N VAL A 143 13.64 11.01 5.46
CA VAL A 143 14.73 11.15 4.49
C VAL A 143 16.07 11.05 5.21
N VAL A 144 17.03 10.34 4.62
CA VAL A 144 18.42 10.33 5.06
C VAL A 144 19.24 11.07 4.01
N ALA A 145 19.82 12.19 4.41
CA ALA A 145 20.67 13.02 3.57
C ALA A 145 22.09 12.47 3.53
N VAL A 146 22.51 11.99 2.36
CA VAL A 146 23.87 11.43 2.16
C VAL A 146 24.93 12.53 2.14
N LYS A 147 24.56 13.74 1.73
CA LYS A 147 25.45 14.91 1.71
C LYS A 147 24.93 15.98 2.67
N PRO A 148 25.83 16.62 3.46
CA PRO A 148 25.42 17.62 4.43
C PRO A 148 24.68 18.84 3.86
N ASP A 149 24.99 19.25 2.63
CA ASP A 149 24.35 20.37 1.93
C ASP A 149 22.86 20.09 1.58
N LEU A 150 22.43 18.85 1.61
CA LEU A 150 21.05 18.45 1.39
C LEU A 150 20.16 18.65 2.63
N LEU A 151 20.75 18.78 3.83
CA LEU A 151 20.02 19.01 5.08
C LEU A 151 19.36 20.39 5.11
N SER A 152 19.94 21.38 4.44
CA SER A 152 19.44 22.76 4.40
C SER A 152 18.36 23.01 3.35
N ARG A 153 18.09 22.03 2.48
CA ARG A 153 17.14 22.14 1.35
C ARG A 153 15.81 21.40 1.59
N ALA A 154 15.67 20.70 2.71
CA ALA A 154 14.49 19.97 3.12
C ALA A 154 13.74 20.76 4.19
#